data_890916e2d16260741ee4e0578dcc821c
#
_entry.id   890916e2d16260741ee4e0578dcc821c
#
_cell.length_a   1.000
_cell.length_b   1.000
_cell.length_c   1.000
_cell.angle_alpha   90.00
_cell.angle_beta   90.00
_cell.angle_gamma   90.00
#
_symmetry.space_group_name_H-M   'P 1'
#
loop_
_entity.id
_entity.type
_entity.pdbx_description
1 polymer ?
#
loop_
_entity_poly.entity_id
_entity_poly.type
_entity_poly.pdbx_seq_one_letter_code
_entity_poly.pdbx_strand_id
1 'polypeptide(L)'
;PIFYRFDDPELHYIIIGFHPPRMVGIFFPERKQVMSLMNHDHPIIRQGWDPDRIALSCVMLEELLQVNADAVDQYCASADSHRLVLTQAFRPNVGHQLREEFSLLWKLYTKTDCDAALLTGPFDVLELARQLPDTIPRESVTFDESEVPWPVNYFNAVVNRGLFLGRMGCRSHMPLEMQQALQAGFRTEHPEAFDEIQKKLKNCWPVVWLTLRGHNRKWIGEGFHLRRLAETVTAKYPKAGFILDGLPDVRESADEILASQATVIDFIGSRFTEAQACFHLADAYVMPYSNSCTLHMVNPRPGVVHGLKGWIPDEPFEPAATESPVMARVVHGVKCETGNESYDAWVTTCDYQ
;
A
#
# COMPACT_ATOMS: atom_id res chain seq x y z
N PRO A 1 18.07 0.63 -4.15
CA PRO A 1 18.79 0.56 -5.43
C PRO A 1 19.53 -0.75 -5.57
N ILE A 2 19.64 -1.23 -6.79
CA ILE A 2 20.50 -2.37 -7.14
C ILE A 2 21.65 -1.77 -7.93
N PHE A 3 22.87 -2.06 -7.52
CA PHE A 3 24.06 -1.59 -8.21
C PHE A 3 24.77 -2.75 -8.89
N TYR A 4 25.07 -2.59 -10.16
CA TYR A 4 25.95 -3.49 -10.89
C TYR A 4 27.17 -2.68 -11.31
N ARG A 5 28.33 -3.08 -10.84
CA ARG A 5 29.59 -2.48 -11.25
C ARG A 5 30.13 -3.22 -12.49
N PHE A 6 30.58 -2.46 -13.47
CA PHE A 6 31.28 -2.96 -14.63
C PHE A 6 32.64 -2.29 -14.71
N ASP A 7 33.68 -3.08 -14.59
CA ASP A 7 35.07 -2.65 -14.75
C ASP A 7 35.54 -3.04 -16.14
N ASP A 8 35.36 -2.12 -17.10
CA ASP A 8 35.95 -2.18 -18.41
C ASP A 8 37.24 -1.36 -18.40
N PRO A 9 38.34 -1.82 -19.06
CA PRO A 9 39.59 -1.05 -19.09
C PRO A 9 39.46 0.37 -19.64
N GLU A 10 38.46 0.61 -20.47
CA GLU A 10 38.23 1.90 -21.11
C GLU A 10 37.05 2.69 -20.44
N LEU A 11 36.17 2.03 -19.68
CA LEU A 11 34.99 2.65 -19.16
C LEU A 11 34.49 1.97 -17.86
N HIS A 12 34.68 2.66 -16.75
CA HIS A 12 34.10 2.27 -15.47
C HIS A 12 32.68 2.87 -15.33
N TYR A 13 31.68 2.02 -15.07
CA TYR A 13 30.32 2.48 -14.83
C TYR A 13 29.55 1.58 -13.87
N ILE A 14 28.53 2.16 -13.26
CA ILE A 14 27.63 1.48 -12.33
C ILE A 14 26.21 1.58 -12.86
N ILE A 15 25.55 0.46 -13.09
CA ILE A 15 24.13 0.43 -13.41
C ILE A 15 23.35 0.54 -12.12
N ILE A 16 22.39 1.47 -12.06
CA ILE A 16 21.57 1.74 -10.90
C ILE A 16 20.13 1.45 -11.24
N GLY A 17 19.53 0.49 -10.54
CA GLY A 17 18.11 0.23 -10.55
C GLY A 17 17.42 0.87 -9.35
N PHE A 18 16.52 1.79 -9.58
CA PHE A 18 15.85 2.51 -8.46
C PHE A 18 14.54 1.87 -8.04
N HIS A 19 13.88 1.17 -8.92
CA HIS A 19 12.63 0.49 -8.67
C HIS A 19 12.42 -0.50 -9.80
N PRO A 20 12.23 -1.79 -9.51
CA PRO A 20 11.94 -2.68 -10.62
C PRO A 20 10.60 -2.30 -11.27
N PRO A 21 10.55 -2.18 -12.55
CA PRO A 21 11.59 -2.03 -13.55
C PRO A 21 11.81 -0.57 -14.00
N ARG A 22 11.55 0.43 -13.16
CA ARG A 22 11.09 1.76 -13.59
C ARG A 22 12.13 2.86 -13.69
N MET A 23 13.31 2.70 -13.10
CA MET A 23 14.40 3.63 -13.32
C MET A 23 15.70 2.85 -13.41
N VAL A 24 16.26 2.79 -14.58
CA VAL A 24 17.61 2.33 -14.80
C VAL A 24 18.41 3.56 -15.22
N GLY A 25 19.44 3.86 -14.46
CA GLY A 25 20.44 4.86 -14.80
C GLY A 25 21.82 4.21 -14.87
N ILE A 26 22.69 4.79 -15.64
CA ILE A 26 24.11 4.43 -15.66
C ILE A 26 24.86 5.59 -15.01
N PHE A 27 25.57 5.30 -13.92
CA PHE A 27 26.44 6.24 -13.26
C PHE A 27 27.90 6.04 -13.71
N PHE A 28 28.52 7.13 -14.09
CA PHE A 28 29.93 7.20 -14.43
C PHE A 28 30.68 7.94 -13.31
N PRO A 29 31.32 7.23 -12.36
CA PRO A 29 31.91 7.83 -11.15
C PRO A 29 32.94 8.90 -11.47
N GLU A 30 33.80 8.62 -12.43
CA GLU A 30 34.89 9.53 -12.82
C GLU A 30 34.41 10.87 -13.39
N ARG A 31 33.26 10.81 -14.10
CA ARG A 31 32.62 11.98 -14.71
C ARG A 31 31.61 12.63 -13.81
N LYS A 32 31.23 11.98 -12.72
CA LYS A 32 30.12 12.35 -11.82
C LYS A 32 28.82 12.62 -12.60
N GLN A 33 28.52 11.76 -13.58
CA GLN A 33 27.37 11.89 -14.47
C GLN A 33 26.47 10.67 -14.37
N VAL A 34 25.16 10.91 -14.45
CA VAL A 34 24.14 9.86 -14.57
C VAL A 34 23.49 9.96 -15.95
N MET A 35 23.47 8.84 -16.67
CA MET A 35 22.70 8.72 -17.88
C MET A 35 21.41 7.95 -17.58
N SER A 36 20.27 8.59 -17.75
CA SER A 36 18.97 7.91 -17.67
C SER A 36 18.77 7.07 -18.93
N LEU A 37 18.40 5.80 -18.75
CA LEU A 37 18.01 4.92 -19.84
C LEU A 37 16.51 5.05 -20.20
N MET A 38 15.78 5.90 -19.50
CA MET A 38 14.37 6.14 -19.78
C MET A 38 14.21 7.31 -20.75
N ASN A 39 13.63 7.03 -21.90
CA ASN A 39 13.25 8.05 -22.88
C ASN A 39 11.71 8.26 -22.87
N HIS A 40 11.26 9.31 -23.56
CA HIS A 40 9.83 9.65 -23.67
C HIS A 40 8.97 8.53 -24.31
N ASP A 41 9.57 7.59 -25.01
CA ASP A 41 8.89 6.47 -25.65
C ASP A 41 8.78 5.23 -24.74
N HIS A 42 9.33 5.29 -23.53
CA HIS A 42 9.27 4.17 -22.62
C HIS A 42 7.79 3.82 -22.28
N PRO A 43 7.40 2.51 -22.29
CA PRO A 43 6.01 2.10 -22.06
C PRO A 43 5.37 2.67 -20.80
N ILE A 44 6.15 2.95 -19.76
CA ILE A 44 5.70 3.52 -18.49
C ILE A 44 5.29 4.98 -18.65
N ILE A 45 6.02 5.76 -19.45
CA ILE A 45 5.67 7.16 -19.74
C ILE A 45 4.40 7.19 -20.57
N ARG A 46 4.25 6.28 -21.54
CA ARG A 46 3.01 6.10 -22.32
C ARG A 46 1.80 5.69 -21.45
N GLN A 47 2.03 5.13 -20.25
CA GLN A 47 0.99 4.81 -19.28
C GLN A 47 0.59 6.00 -18.37
N GLY A 48 0.97 7.23 -18.73
CA GLY A 48 0.59 8.43 -18.01
C GLY A 48 1.51 8.84 -16.86
N TRP A 49 2.75 8.36 -16.85
CA TRP A 49 3.76 8.88 -15.94
C TRP A 49 4.23 10.23 -16.43
N ASP A 50 4.20 11.20 -15.51
CA ASP A 50 4.64 12.57 -15.73
C ASP A 50 6.15 12.60 -16.05
N PRO A 51 6.57 13.03 -17.26
CA PRO A 51 7.98 13.14 -17.63
C PRO A 51 8.77 14.06 -16.69
N ASP A 52 8.15 15.12 -16.16
CA ASP A 52 8.80 16.07 -15.28
C ASP A 52 9.14 15.45 -13.92
N ARG A 53 8.29 14.56 -13.41
CA ARG A 53 8.58 13.78 -12.20
C ARG A 53 9.74 12.80 -12.41
N ILE A 54 9.87 12.24 -13.60
CA ILE A 54 10.98 11.35 -13.93
C ILE A 54 12.26 12.16 -14.01
N ALA A 55 12.23 13.30 -14.69
CA ALA A 55 13.38 14.20 -14.78
C ALA A 55 13.83 14.66 -13.40
N LEU A 56 12.91 15.10 -12.54
CA LEU A 56 13.21 15.47 -11.17
C LEU A 56 13.86 14.33 -10.38
N SER A 57 13.33 13.11 -10.53
CA SER A 57 13.91 11.93 -9.86
C SER A 57 15.32 11.61 -10.36
N CYS A 58 15.61 11.85 -11.64
CA CYS A 58 16.96 11.69 -12.19
C CYS A 58 17.93 12.74 -11.63
N VAL A 59 17.49 14.00 -11.54
CA VAL A 59 18.28 15.08 -10.92
C VAL A 59 18.60 14.77 -9.47
N MET A 60 17.60 14.37 -8.68
CA MET A 60 17.79 13.97 -7.28
C MET A 60 18.74 12.79 -7.15
N LEU A 61 18.69 11.82 -8.06
CA LEU A 61 19.60 10.69 -8.08
C LEU A 61 21.03 11.14 -8.43
N GLU A 62 21.16 11.98 -9.41
CA GLU A 62 22.45 12.56 -9.82
C GLU A 62 23.11 13.31 -8.66
N GLU A 63 22.38 14.21 -8.00
CA GLU A 63 22.86 14.94 -6.83
C GLU A 63 23.27 13.99 -5.71
N LEU A 64 22.44 13.00 -5.39
CA LEU A 64 22.72 12.00 -4.36
C LEU A 64 24.01 11.23 -4.66
N LEU A 65 24.22 10.81 -5.89
CA LEU A 65 25.39 10.04 -6.30
C LEU A 65 26.65 10.91 -6.39
N GLN A 66 26.51 12.17 -6.82
CA GLN A 66 27.64 13.12 -6.83
C GLN A 66 28.14 13.41 -5.43
N VAL A 67 27.23 13.65 -4.48
CA VAL A 67 27.57 13.91 -3.07
C VAL A 67 28.19 12.69 -2.40
N ASN A 68 27.79 11.48 -2.78
CA ASN A 68 28.22 10.22 -2.16
C ASN A 68 29.09 9.36 -3.07
N ALA A 69 29.74 9.93 -4.09
CA ALA A 69 30.47 9.17 -5.10
C ALA A 69 31.51 8.20 -4.50
N ASP A 70 32.29 8.67 -3.54
CA ASP A 70 33.33 7.86 -2.88
C ASP A 70 32.71 6.71 -2.06
N ALA A 71 31.57 6.97 -1.37
CA ALA A 71 30.87 5.94 -0.62
C ALA A 71 30.26 4.88 -1.55
N VAL A 72 29.74 5.28 -2.70
CA VAL A 72 29.21 4.35 -3.72
C VAL A 72 30.32 3.51 -4.32
N ASP A 73 31.45 4.12 -4.65
CA ASP A 73 32.60 3.40 -5.21
C ASP A 73 33.17 2.39 -4.19
N GLN A 74 33.34 2.80 -2.94
CA GLN A 74 33.74 1.90 -1.86
C GLN A 74 32.74 0.77 -1.65
N TYR A 75 31.42 1.09 -1.65
CA TYR A 75 30.38 0.08 -1.57
C TYR A 75 30.48 -0.95 -2.71
N CYS A 76 30.64 -0.49 -3.94
CA CYS A 76 30.78 -1.39 -5.08
C CYS A 76 32.08 -2.21 -5.03
N ALA A 77 33.17 -1.62 -4.56
CA ALA A 77 34.46 -2.32 -4.41
C ALA A 77 34.44 -3.42 -3.35
N SER A 78 33.58 -3.30 -2.34
CA SER A 78 33.42 -4.27 -1.24
C SER A 78 32.20 -5.20 -1.40
N ALA A 79 31.64 -5.34 -2.60
CA ALA A 79 30.42 -6.06 -2.88
C ALA A 79 30.40 -7.51 -2.34
N ASP A 80 31.51 -8.22 -2.39
CA ASP A 80 31.63 -9.60 -1.93
C ASP A 80 31.47 -9.75 -0.39
N SER A 81 31.59 -8.65 0.35
CA SER A 81 31.44 -8.61 1.81
C SER A 81 30.04 -8.17 2.26
N HIS A 82 29.16 -7.80 1.33
CA HIS A 82 27.84 -7.32 1.66
C HIS A 82 26.92 -8.44 2.10
N ARG A 83 26.23 -8.19 3.21
CA ARG A 83 25.22 -9.13 3.73
C ARG A 83 23.90 -8.94 2.96
N LEU A 84 23.36 -10.04 2.43
CA LEU A 84 22.03 -10.05 1.86
C LEU A 84 20.99 -9.81 2.95
N VAL A 85 20.13 -8.84 2.74
CA VAL A 85 18.94 -8.60 3.55
C VAL A 85 17.72 -8.43 2.63
N LEU A 86 16.58 -8.94 3.06
CA LEU A 86 15.30 -8.74 2.37
C LEU A 86 14.62 -7.51 2.96
N THR A 87 13.93 -6.73 2.12
CA THR A 87 13.34 -5.47 2.57
C THR A 87 11.83 -5.48 2.56
N GLN A 88 11.24 -4.82 3.55
CA GLN A 88 9.81 -4.59 3.67
C GLN A 88 9.54 -3.17 4.15
N ALA A 89 8.40 -2.62 3.73
CA ALA A 89 7.84 -1.37 4.25
C ALA A 89 8.75 -0.12 4.10
N PHE A 90 9.55 -0.08 3.04
CA PHE A 90 10.30 1.12 2.67
C PHE A 90 9.47 2.15 1.90
N ARG A 91 8.18 1.88 1.69
CA ARG A 91 7.23 2.75 1.00
C ARG A 91 5.98 2.94 1.83
N PRO A 92 5.42 4.14 1.85
CA PRO A 92 4.20 4.43 2.59
C PRO A 92 2.92 3.90 1.90
N ASN A 93 3.01 2.86 1.06
CA ASN A 93 1.86 2.31 0.34
C ASN A 93 1.55 0.89 0.80
N VAL A 94 0.59 0.77 1.70
CA VAL A 94 0.17 -0.49 2.33
C VAL A 94 -0.26 -1.56 1.32
N GLY A 95 -0.95 -1.15 0.24
CA GLY A 95 -1.37 -2.09 -0.81
C GLY A 95 -0.19 -2.73 -1.54
N HIS A 96 0.87 -1.95 -1.79
CA HIS A 96 2.10 -2.49 -2.37
C HIS A 96 2.88 -3.35 -1.37
N GLN A 97 2.95 -2.92 -0.11
CA GLN A 97 3.61 -3.71 0.93
C GLN A 97 2.99 -5.11 1.04
N LEU A 98 1.67 -5.20 1.09
CA LEU A 98 0.99 -6.47 1.25
C LEU A 98 1.09 -7.36 -0.01
N ARG A 99 0.82 -6.80 -1.19
CA ARG A 99 0.74 -7.57 -2.45
C ARG A 99 2.09 -7.86 -3.09
N GLU A 100 3.01 -6.90 -3.03
CA GLU A 100 4.25 -6.96 -3.81
C GLU A 100 5.44 -7.37 -2.96
N GLU A 101 5.43 -7.02 -1.68
CA GLU A 101 6.53 -7.31 -0.77
C GLU A 101 6.21 -8.52 0.12
N PHE A 102 5.22 -8.38 0.99
CA PHE A 102 4.97 -9.35 2.03
C PHE A 102 4.51 -10.72 1.51
N SER A 103 3.67 -10.78 0.48
CA SER A 103 3.23 -12.06 -0.08
C SER A 103 4.38 -12.92 -0.61
N LEU A 104 5.43 -12.28 -1.14
CA LEU A 104 6.63 -12.98 -1.59
C LEU A 104 7.57 -13.32 -0.43
N LEU A 105 7.74 -12.40 0.53
CA LEU A 105 8.50 -12.66 1.76
C LEU A 105 7.90 -13.83 2.53
N TRP A 106 6.57 -13.86 2.67
CA TRP A 106 5.87 -14.98 3.28
C TRP A 106 6.22 -16.31 2.63
N LYS A 107 6.10 -16.40 1.29
CA LYS A 107 6.44 -17.60 0.55
C LYS A 107 7.90 -18.00 0.73
N LEU A 108 8.79 -17.02 0.67
CA LEU A 108 10.23 -17.25 0.79
C LEU A 108 10.58 -17.82 2.18
N TYR A 109 10.12 -17.17 3.24
CA TYR A 109 10.45 -17.61 4.61
C TYR A 109 9.69 -18.84 5.10
N THR A 110 8.51 -19.13 4.54
CA THR A 110 7.71 -20.29 4.98
C THR A 110 7.83 -21.52 4.08
N LYS A 111 8.31 -21.36 2.84
CA LYS A 111 8.37 -22.45 1.86
C LYS A 111 9.81 -22.79 1.41
N THR A 112 10.80 -22.02 1.85
CA THR A 112 12.21 -22.26 1.51
C THR A 112 13.09 -22.11 2.76
N ASP A 113 14.33 -22.61 2.69
CA ASP A 113 15.32 -22.47 3.75
C ASP A 113 16.04 -21.10 3.68
N CYS A 114 15.27 -20.01 3.51
CA CYS A 114 15.84 -18.68 3.45
C CYS A 114 16.24 -18.19 4.84
N ASP A 115 17.53 -17.93 5.02
CA ASP A 115 18.14 -17.41 6.26
C ASP A 115 18.48 -15.90 6.20
N ALA A 116 18.20 -15.25 5.08
CA ALA A 116 18.43 -13.82 4.93
C ALA A 116 17.67 -13.02 5.99
N ALA A 117 18.34 -12.04 6.59
CA ALA A 117 17.69 -11.15 7.55
C ALA A 117 16.65 -10.26 6.88
N LEU A 118 15.59 -9.91 7.60
CA LEU A 118 14.58 -8.94 7.20
C LEU A 118 14.95 -7.56 7.70
N LEU A 119 15.05 -6.61 6.79
CA LEU A 119 15.20 -5.19 7.09
C LEU A 119 13.85 -4.48 6.91
N THR A 120 13.25 -4.04 8.01
CA THR A 120 11.95 -3.36 8.01
C THR A 120 12.16 -1.85 7.97
N GLY A 121 11.52 -1.20 7.00
CA GLY A 121 11.46 0.25 6.89
C GLY A 121 10.42 0.89 7.84
N PRO A 122 10.37 2.22 7.89
CA PRO A 122 9.54 2.95 8.86
C PRO A 122 8.04 2.94 8.55
N PHE A 123 7.63 2.40 7.41
CA PHE A 123 6.24 2.46 6.95
C PHE A 123 5.46 1.16 7.18
N ASP A 124 5.91 0.29 8.09
CA ASP A 124 5.21 -0.98 8.41
C ASP A 124 3.96 -0.74 9.28
N VAL A 125 3.01 0.00 8.74
CA VAL A 125 1.76 0.36 9.43
C VAL A 125 0.83 -0.84 9.68
N LEU A 126 1.08 -1.97 9.01
CA LEU A 126 0.37 -3.23 9.25
C LEU A 126 1.15 -4.17 10.19
N GLU A 127 2.32 -3.75 10.64
CA GLU A 127 3.19 -4.58 11.48
C GLU A 127 3.44 -5.99 10.88
N LEU A 128 3.49 -6.05 9.54
CA LEU A 128 3.58 -7.31 8.80
C LEU A 128 4.83 -8.12 9.16
N ALA A 129 5.92 -7.43 9.51
CA ALA A 129 7.14 -8.11 9.94
C ALA A 129 6.88 -9.03 11.15
N ARG A 130 5.95 -8.68 12.05
CA ARG A 130 5.59 -9.49 13.22
C ARG A 130 4.84 -10.76 12.87
N GLN A 131 4.23 -10.81 11.69
CA GLN A 131 3.46 -11.95 11.22
C GLN A 131 4.31 -13.05 10.57
N LEU A 132 5.62 -12.79 10.40
CA LEU A 132 6.58 -13.77 9.91
C LEU A 132 7.12 -14.61 11.07
N PRO A 133 7.70 -15.81 10.81
CA PRO A 133 8.29 -16.66 11.86
C PRO A 133 9.34 -15.92 12.72
N ASP A 134 9.33 -16.14 14.02
CA ASP A 134 10.25 -15.48 14.97
C ASP A 134 11.72 -15.89 14.78
N THR A 135 11.98 -16.97 14.07
CA THR A 135 13.34 -17.44 13.74
C THR A 135 14.07 -16.55 12.76
N ILE A 136 13.36 -15.65 12.06
CA ILE A 136 13.96 -14.76 11.06
C ILE A 136 14.69 -13.62 11.77
N PRO A 137 15.99 -13.39 11.52
CA PRO A 137 16.69 -12.23 12.01
C PRO A 137 16.05 -10.94 11.50
N ARG A 138 15.69 -10.03 12.39
CA ARG A 138 14.98 -8.79 12.05
C ARG A 138 15.79 -7.58 12.45
N GLU A 139 15.85 -6.63 11.56
CA GLU A 139 16.44 -5.32 11.77
C GLU A 139 15.44 -4.25 11.35
N SER A 140 15.43 -3.13 12.01
CA SER A 140 14.60 -1.97 11.62
C SER A 140 15.48 -0.79 11.22
N VAL A 141 14.95 0.01 10.33
CA VAL A 141 15.54 1.29 9.96
C VAL A 141 14.54 2.38 10.31
N THR A 142 14.98 3.31 11.13
CA THR A 142 14.28 4.57 11.37
C THR A 142 14.85 5.62 10.45
N PHE A 143 13.98 6.38 9.81
CA PHE A 143 14.39 7.57 9.05
C PHE A 143 14.14 8.78 9.93
N ASP A 144 15.05 9.74 9.87
CA ASP A 144 14.76 11.04 10.42
C ASP A 144 13.80 11.74 9.44
N GLU A 145 12.52 11.78 9.82
CA GLU A 145 11.42 12.20 8.94
C GLU A 145 11.48 13.69 8.57
N SER A 146 12.29 14.47 9.28
CA SER A 146 12.16 15.92 9.23
C SER A 146 12.79 16.60 8.03
N GLU A 147 13.77 16.00 7.34
CA GLU A 147 14.56 16.78 6.36
C GLU A 147 15.01 16.03 5.09
N VAL A 148 14.91 14.70 5.02
CA VAL A 148 15.53 13.97 3.92
C VAL A 148 14.51 13.12 3.15
N PRO A 149 14.40 13.28 1.81
CA PRO A 149 13.54 12.44 0.98
C PRO A 149 13.81 10.94 1.16
N TRP A 150 12.78 10.12 1.16
CA TRP A 150 12.88 8.66 1.38
C TRP A 150 13.93 7.94 0.50
N PRO A 151 14.20 8.34 -0.77
CA PRO A 151 15.25 7.70 -1.56
C PRO A 151 16.64 7.87 -0.97
N VAL A 152 16.93 9.03 -0.37
CA VAL A 152 18.21 9.33 0.28
C VAL A 152 18.37 8.51 1.55
N ASN A 153 17.33 8.45 2.37
CA ASN A 153 17.33 7.62 3.59
C ASN A 153 17.56 6.14 3.26
N TYR A 154 16.90 5.66 2.22
CA TYR A 154 17.06 4.29 1.73
C TYR A 154 18.50 4.04 1.24
N PHE A 155 19.03 4.96 0.46
CA PHE A 155 20.41 4.90 -0.03
C PHE A 155 21.40 4.84 1.14
N ASN A 156 21.29 5.77 2.09
CA ASN A 156 22.17 5.83 3.25
C ASN A 156 22.08 4.55 4.11
N ALA A 157 20.88 4.04 4.33
CA ALA A 157 20.69 2.82 5.09
C ALA A 157 21.38 1.61 4.45
N VAL A 158 21.48 1.58 3.12
CA VAL A 158 22.08 0.49 2.35
C VAL A 158 23.58 0.64 2.23
N VAL A 159 24.01 1.77 1.68
CA VAL A 159 25.43 2.01 1.32
C VAL A 159 26.28 2.07 2.58
N ASN A 160 25.88 2.84 3.57
CA ASN A 160 26.66 3.02 4.80
C ASN A 160 26.71 1.78 5.68
N ARG A 161 25.78 0.83 5.48
CA ARG A 161 25.73 -0.43 6.26
C ARG A 161 26.31 -1.62 5.51
N GLY A 162 26.79 -1.44 4.28
CA GLY A 162 27.32 -2.52 3.45
C GLY A 162 26.30 -3.64 3.23
N LEU A 163 25.04 -3.29 2.91
CA LEU A 163 23.97 -4.27 2.72
C LEU A 163 23.69 -4.49 1.24
N PHE A 164 23.47 -5.74 0.86
CA PHE A 164 22.91 -6.08 -0.43
C PHE A 164 21.40 -6.34 -0.28
N LEU A 165 20.59 -5.52 -0.93
CA LEU A 165 19.14 -5.59 -0.77
C LEU A 165 18.50 -6.55 -1.75
N GLY A 166 17.84 -7.57 -1.22
CA GLY A 166 16.86 -8.36 -1.93
C GLY A 166 15.49 -7.73 -1.76
N ARG A 167 15.02 -7.01 -2.79
CA ARG A 167 13.68 -6.45 -2.77
C ARG A 167 12.72 -7.33 -3.53
N MET A 168 11.64 -7.71 -2.86
CA MET A 168 10.50 -8.33 -3.51
C MET A 168 9.61 -7.25 -4.13
N GLY A 169 9.25 -7.40 -5.39
CA GLY A 169 8.57 -6.35 -6.12
C GLY A 169 7.59 -6.85 -7.19
N CYS A 170 7.22 -8.11 -7.15
CA CYS A 170 6.28 -8.70 -8.10
C CYS A 170 4.92 -8.90 -7.46
N ARG A 171 3.86 -8.58 -8.19
CA ARG A 171 2.51 -8.97 -7.76
C ARG A 171 2.42 -10.49 -7.72
N SER A 172 2.01 -11.02 -6.58
CA SER A 172 1.74 -12.43 -6.44
C SER A 172 0.39 -12.64 -5.77
N HIS A 173 -0.26 -13.76 -6.10
CA HIS A 173 -1.46 -14.15 -5.36
C HIS A 173 -1.11 -14.43 -3.90
N MET A 174 -1.97 -13.94 -3.02
CA MET A 174 -1.85 -14.17 -1.58
C MET A 174 -2.31 -15.60 -1.28
N PRO A 175 -1.45 -16.46 -0.73
CA PRO A 175 -1.86 -17.80 -0.35
C PRO A 175 -2.93 -17.81 0.74
N LEU A 176 -3.80 -18.81 0.74
CA LEU A 176 -4.86 -18.92 1.73
C LEU A 176 -4.29 -19.02 3.15
N GLU A 177 -3.20 -19.78 3.34
CA GLU A 177 -2.53 -19.91 4.65
C GLU A 177 -2.01 -18.54 5.16
N MET A 178 -1.51 -17.70 4.27
CA MET A 178 -1.07 -16.36 4.62
C MET A 178 -2.25 -15.49 5.07
N GLN A 179 -3.38 -15.53 4.34
CA GLN A 179 -4.59 -14.82 4.76
C GLN A 179 -5.06 -15.26 6.14
N GLN A 180 -5.12 -16.56 6.39
CA GLN A 180 -5.52 -17.11 7.68
C GLN A 180 -4.57 -16.71 8.81
N ALA A 181 -3.27 -16.74 8.56
CA ALA A 181 -2.27 -16.31 9.53
C ALA A 181 -2.41 -14.81 9.86
N LEU A 182 -2.57 -13.95 8.84
CA LEU A 182 -2.78 -12.52 9.04
C LEU A 182 -4.07 -12.23 9.82
N GLN A 183 -5.18 -12.92 9.47
CA GLN A 183 -6.43 -12.80 10.20
C GLN A 183 -6.28 -13.17 11.68
N ALA A 184 -5.63 -14.29 11.95
CA ALA A 184 -5.37 -14.75 13.32
C ALA A 184 -4.47 -13.76 14.07
N GLY A 185 -3.40 -13.29 13.44
CA GLY A 185 -2.45 -12.35 14.01
C GLY A 185 -3.13 -11.04 14.42
N PHE A 186 -3.82 -10.37 13.51
CA PHE A 186 -4.53 -9.12 13.81
C PHE A 186 -5.58 -9.28 14.91
N ARG A 187 -6.32 -10.38 14.94
CA ARG A 187 -7.28 -10.65 16.02
C ARG A 187 -6.61 -10.87 17.37
N THR A 188 -5.44 -11.52 17.38
CA THR A 188 -4.66 -11.74 18.61
C THR A 188 -4.06 -10.44 19.12
N GLU A 189 -3.67 -9.52 18.23
CA GLU A 189 -3.12 -8.21 18.59
C GLU A 189 -4.18 -7.23 19.10
N HIS A 190 -5.43 -7.36 18.63
CA HIS A 190 -6.52 -6.43 18.94
C HIS A 190 -7.80 -7.14 19.46
N PRO A 191 -7.69 -7.99 20.50
CA PRO A 191 -8.84 -8.76 20.97
C PRO A 191 -9.93 -7.87 21.55
N GLU A 192 -9.56 -6.80 22.26
CA GLU A 192 -10.53 -5.90 22.91
C GLU A 192 -11.38 -5.15 21.87
N ALA A 193 -10.75 -4.58 20.83
CA ALA A 193 -11.46 -3.91 19.75
C ALA A 193 -12.39 -4.88 19.02
N PHE A 194 -11.91 -6.09 18.71
CA PHE A 194 -12.72 -7.11 18.06
C PHE A 194 -13.94 -7.51 18.90
N ASP A 195 -13.74 -7.83 20.18
CA ASP A 195 -14.80 -8.28 21.09
C ASP A 195 -15.84 -7.18 21.34
N GLU A 196 -15.40 -5.92 21.47
CA GLU A 196 -16.29 -4.78 21.62
C GLU A 196 -17.23 -4.61 20.42
N ILE A 197 -16.65 -4.60 19.21
CA ILE A 197 -17.43 -4.48 17.97
C ILE A 197 -18.33 -5.69 17.77
N GLN A 198 -17.83 -6.90 17.99
CA GLN A 198 -18.62 -8.12 17.91
C GLN A 198 -19.83 -8.10 18.87
N LYS A 199 -19.63 -7.62 20.09
CA LYS A 199 -20.70 -7.46 21.08
C LYS A 199 -21.77 -6.49 20.62
N LYS A 200 -21.36 -5.33 20.06
CA LYS A 200 -22.30 -4.33 19.53
C LYS A 200 -23.10 -4.86 18.33
N LEU A 201 -22.50 -5.72 17.52
CA LEU A 201 -23.11 -6.30 16.32
C LEU A 201 -23.83 -7.64 16.54
N LYS A 202 -23.88 -8.16 17.77
CA LYS A 202 -24.37 -9.51 18.08
C LYS A 202 -25.74 -9.87 17.48
N ASN A 203 -26.61 -8.87 17.33
CA ASN A 203 -27.97 -9.05 16.81
C ASN A 203 -28.16 -8.40 15.42
N CYS A 204 -27.07 -7.96 14.79
CA CYS A 204 -27.11 -7.31 13.49
C CYS A 204 -26.88 -8.33 12.37
N TRP A 205 -27.66 -8.19 11.29
CA TRP A 205 -27.47 -8.91 10.03
C TRP A 205 -28.28 -8.26 8.91
N PRO A 206 -27.69 -8.02 7.74
CA PRO A 206 -26.25 -8.12 7.45
C PRO A 206 -25.43 -7.03 8.16
N VAL A 207 -24.14 -7.27 8.32
CA VAL A 207 -23.18 -6.27 8.75
C VAL A 207 -22.44 -5.72 7.52
N VAL A 208 -22.48 -4.42 7.32
CA VAL A 208 -21.85 -3.75 6.18
C VAL A 208 -20.73 -2.82 6.63
N TRP A 209 -19.55 -3.02 6.06
CA TRP A 209 -18.41 -2.13 6.28
C TRP A 209 -18.46 -0.98 5.28
N LEU A 210 -18.42 0.26 5.78
CA LEU A 210 -18.43 1.48 5.00
C LEU A 210 -17.12 2.23 5.21
N THR A 211 -16.30 2.36 4.17
CA THR A 211 -15.05 3.13 4.27
C THR A 211 -15.22 4.49 3.62
N LEU A 212 -14.92 5.53 4.39
CA LEU A 212 -14.92 6.93 3.99
C LEU A 212 -13.51 7.37 3.57
N ARG A 213 -13.44 8.38 2.69
CA ARG A 213 -12.18 8.96 2.28
C ARG A 213 -12.21 10.50 2.27
N GLY A 214 -11.19 11.11 2.89
CA GLY A 214 -11.11 12.55 3.08
C GLY A 214 -10.49 13.31 1.92
N HIS A 215 -9.20 13.59 2.00
CA HIS A 215 -8.51 14.60 1.20
C HIS A 215 -8.20 14.20 -0.26
N ASN A 216 -8.07 12.93 -0.58
CA ASN A 216 -7.84 12.49 -1.95
C ASN A 216 -8.80 11.35 -2.32
N ARG A 217 -9.15 11.22 -3.58
CA ARG A 217 -10.13 10.23 -4.06
C ARG A 217 -11.46 10.33 -3.28
N LYS A 218 -11.86 11.56 -2.95
CA LYS A 218 -13.08 11.84 -2.20
C LYS A 218 -14.29 11.70 -3.11
N TRP A 219 -15.30 10.99 -2.64
CA TRP A 219 -16.62 10.99 -3.25
C TRP A 219 -17.40 12.20 -2.75
N ILE A 220 -17.83 13.09 -3.67
CA ILE A 220 -18.57 14.29 -3.31
C ILE A 220 -19.95 13.89 -2.78
N GLY A 221 -20.29 14.41 -1.59
CA GLY A 221 -21.52 14.04 -0.89
C GLY A 221 -21.51 12.63 -0.32
N GLU A 222 -20.33 12.07 -0.06
CA GLU A 222 -20.15 10.70 0.44
C GLU A 222 -20.99 10.44 1.70
N GLY A 223 -20.99 11.33 2.67
CA GLY A 223 -21.77 11.20 3.90
C GLY A 223 -23.27 11.05 3.61
N PHE A 224 -23.82 11.93 2.77
CA PHE A 224 -25.22 11.87 2.35
C PHE A 224 -25.58 10.56 1.62
N HIS A 225 -24.74 10.15 0.68
CA HIS A 225 -25.00 8.95 -0.12
C HIS A 225 -24.91 7.66 0.72
N LEU A 226 -23.90 7.55 1.57
CA LEU A 226 -23.73 6.39 2.44
C LEU A 226 -24.80 6.35 3.55
N ARG A 227 -25.26 7.50 4.04
CA ARG A 227 -26.43 7.58 4.91
C ARG A 227 -27.67 7.00 4.23
N ARG A 228 -27.97 7.44 3.00
CA ARG A 228 -29.11 6.92 2.22
C ARG A 228 -28.97 5.42 1.97
N LEU A 229 -27.76 4.93 1.69
CA LEU A 229 -27.50 3.51 1.56
C LEU A 229 -27.84 2.77 2.86
N ALA A 230 -27.35 3.25 4.01
CA ALA A 230 -27.63 2.67 5.31
C ALA A 230 -29.15 2.61 5.60
N GLU A 231 -29.87 3.70 5.34
CA GLU A 231 -31.33 3.80 5.51
C GLU A 231 -32.06 2.82 4.57
N THR A 232 -31.63 2.70 3.31
CA THR A 232 -32.22 1.80 2.32
C THR A 232 -32.00 0.33 2.70
N VAL A 233 -30.79 -0.01 3.14
CA VAL A 233 -30.48 -1.38 3.60
C VAL A 233 -31.27 -1.69 4.87
N THR A 234 -31.36 -0.76 5.83
CA THR A 234 -32.11 -0.95 7.06
C THR A 234 -33.62 -1.14 6.80
N ALA A 235 -34.18 -0.42 5.84
CA ALA A 235 -35.58 -0.58 5.44
C ALA A 235 -35.87 -2.00 4.94
N LYS A 236 -34.91 -2.63 4.24
CA LYS A 236 -35.02 -4.00 3.74
C LYS A 236 -34.62 -5.05 4.78
N TYR A 237 -33.63 -4.73 5.60
CA TYR A 237 -33.06 -5.57 6.64
C TYR A 237 -33.08 -4.83 7.97
N PRO A 238 -34.17 -4.88 8.76
CA PRO A 238 -34.32 -4.06 9.96
C PRO A 238 -33.28 -4.29 11.05
N LYS A 239 -32.50 -5.36 10.95
CA LYS A 239 -31.39 -5.68 11.87
C LYS A 239 -30.03 -5.43 11.24
N ALA A 240 -29.95 -4.72 10.10
CA ALA A 240 -28.66 -4.39 9.51
C ALA A 240 -27.81 -3.53 10.47
N GLY A 241 -26.51 -3.85 10.50
CA GLY A 241 -25.51 -3.10 11.22
C GLY A 241 -24.46 -2.55 10.28
N PHE A 242 -23.86 -1.42 10.64
CA PHE A 242 -22.83 -0.77 9.83
C PHE A 242 -21.61 -0.49 10.69
N ILE A 243 -20.42 -0.72 10.13
CA ILE A 243 -19.15 -0.27 10.70
C ILE A 243 -18.64 0.84 9.80
N LEU A 244 -18.41 2.01 10.36
CA LEU A 244 -17.98 3.19 9.64
C LEU A 244 -16.51 3.44 9.89
N ASP A 245 -15.69 3.25 8.84
CA ASP A 245 -14.24 3.34 8.88
C ASP A 245 -13.71 4.50 8.04
N GLY A 246 -12.58 5.07 8.44
CA GLY A 246 -11.90 6.14 7.73
C GLY A 246 -10.88 6.85 8.62
N LEU A 247 -10.13 7.74 8.01
CA LEU A 247 -9.19 8.60 8.74
C LEU A 247 -9.94 9.71 9.49
N PRO A 248 -9.32 10.37 10.50
CA PRO A 248 -9.98 11.43 11.26
C PRO A 248 -10.51 12.62 10.45
N ASP A 249 -9.94 12.87 9.26
CA ASP A 249 -10.33 13.96 8.34
C ASP A 249 -11.70 13.77 7.67
N VAL A 250 -12.32 12.59 7.82
CA VAL A 250 -13.67 12.32 7.27
C VAL A 250 -14.79 12.55 8.29
N ARG A 251 -14.50 13.10 9.45
CA ARG A 251 -15.45 13.22 10.57
C ARG A 251 -16.78 13.88 10.19
N GLU A 252 -16.76 14.95 9.43
CA GLU A 252 -17.97 15.64 8.97
C GLU A 252 -18.90 14.70 8.17
N SER A 253 -18.35 13.95 7.22
CA SER A 253 -19.11 12.97 6.44
C SER A 253 -19.58 11.80 7.31
N ALA A 254 -18.79 11.41 8.31
CA ALA A 254 -19.15 10.36 9.26
C ALA A 254 -20.34 10.77 10.14
N ASP A 255 -20.37 12.00 10.63
CA ASP A 255 -21.45 12.52 11.48
C ASP A 255 -22.79 12.53 10.75
N GLU A 256 -22.82 12.76 9.45
CA GLU A 256 -24.04 12.64 8.62
C GLU A 256 -24.59 11.21 8.66
N ILE A 257 -23.74 10.20 8.62
CA ILE A 257 -24.15 8.78 8.63
C ILE A 257 -24.56 8.36 10.03
N LEU A 258 -23.81 8.80 11.05
CA LEU A 258 -24.13 8.54 12.46
C LEU A 258 -25.47 9.14 12.90
N ALA A 259 -25.91 10.23 12.26
CA ALA A 259 -27.21 10.82 12.48
C ALA A 259 -28.38 10.01 11.88
N SER A 260 -28.12 8.91 11.16
CA SER A 260 -29.16 8.01 10.64
C SER A 260 -29.83 7.22 11.77
N GLN A 261 -30.98 6.63 11.48
CA GLN A 261 -31.67 5.70 12.41
C GLN A 261 -31.09 4.27 12.37
N ALA A 262 -30.09 4.03 11.51
CA ALA A 262 -29.43 2.74 11.38
C ALA A 262 -28.53 2.45 12.59
N THR A 263 -28.28 1.19 12.87
CA THR A 263 -27.27 0.77 13.85
C THR A 263 -25.87 0.98 13.22
N VAL A 264 -25.22 2.08 13.54
CA VAL A 264 -23.90 2.43 13.03
C VAL A 264 -22.87 2.42 14.14
N ILE A 265 -21.77 1.74 13.94
CA ILE A 265 -20.62 1.73 14.83
C ILE A 265 -19.58 2.69 14.26
N ASP A 266 -19.23 3.71 15.04
CA ASP A 266 -18.16 4.63 14.72
C ASP A 266 -16.81 3.97 14.97
N PHE A 267 -16.04 3.80 13.90
CA PHE A 267 -14.70 3.24 13.90
C PHE A 267 -13.68 4.18 13.22
N ILE A 268 -14.09 5.47 13.03
CA ILE A 268 -13.26 6.49 12.41
C ILE A 268 -12.02 6.77 13.26
N GLY A 269 -10.86 6.78 12.62
CA GLY A 269 -9.57 7.04 13.28
C GLY A 269 -8.99 5.84 14.03
N SER A 270 -9.58 4.66 13.91
CA SER A 270 -8.98 3.42 14.40
C SER A 270 -7.64 3.14 13.71
N ARG A 271 -6.80 2.35 14.36
CA ARG A 271 -5.57 1.87 13.70
C ARG A 271 -5.93 0.95 12.55
N PHE A 272 -5.09 0.95 11.54
CA PHE A 272 -5.32 0.11 10.36
C PHE A 272 -5.27 -1.40 10.70
N THR A 273 -4.46 -1.81 11.67
CA THR A 273 -4.40 -3.18 12.19
C THR A 273 -5.67 -3.57 12.96
N GLU A 274 -6.28 -2.65 13.71
CA GLU A 274 -7.58 -2.85 14.35
C GLU A 274 -8.69 -3.02 13.29
N ALA A 275 -8.66 -2.18 12.24
CA ALA A 275 -9.58 -2.31 11.11
C ALA A 275 -9.45 -3.67 10.43
N GLN A 276 -8.23 -4.18 10.22
CA GLN A 276 -7.99 -5.53 9.70
C GLN A 276 -8.59 -6.63 10.60
N ALA A 277 -8.44 -6.50 11.93
CA ALA A 277 -9.03 -7.43 12.89
C ALA A 277 -10.56 -7.43 12.82
N CYS A 278 -11.17 -6.24 12.77
CA CYS A 278 -12.63 -6.07 12.86
C CYS A 278 -13.34 -6.28 11.51
N PHE A 279 -12.68 -6.09 10.37
CA PHE A 279 -13.28 -6.29 9.05
C PHE A 279 -13.79 -7.72 8.84
N HIS A 280 -13.25 -8.68 9.59
CA HIS A 280 -13.76 -10.06 9.62
C HIS A 280 -15.24 -10.16 10.03
N LEU A 281 -15.76 -9.20 10.79
CA LEU A 281 -17.15 -9.16 11.26
C LEU A 281 -18.14 -8.72 10.19
N ALA A 282 -17.66 -8.15 9.07
CA ALA A 282 -18.51 -7.68 7.99
C ALA A 282 -18.97 -8.84 7.07
N ASP A 283 -20.24 -8.80 6.66
CA ASP A 283 -20.79 -9.67 5.62
C ASP A 283 -20.56 -9.10 4.22
N ALA A 284 -20.51 -7.76 4.12
CA ALA A 284 -20.29 -7.05 2.87
C ALA A 284 -19.58 -5.71 3.13
N TYR A 285 -19.14 -5.06 2.05
CA TYR A 285 -18.50 -3.75 2.16
C TYR A 285 -18.86 -2.79 1.03
N VAL A 286 -18.70 -1.49 1.31
CA VAL A 286 -18.61 -0.42 0.32
C VAL A 286 -17.37 0.40 0.61
N MET A 287 -16.44 0.49 -0.32
CA MET A 287 -15.18 1.17 -0.12
C MET A 287 -14.65 1.84 -1.39
N PRO A 288 -13.90 2.94 -1.28
CA PRO A 288 -13.22 3.54 -2.41
C PRO A 288 -12.04 2.66 -2.87
N TYR A 289 -11.74 2.70 -4.17
CA TYR A 289 -10.54 2.07 -4.72
C TYR A 289 -9.28 2.75 -4.18
N SER A 290 -8.74 2.19 -3.13
CA SER A 290 -7.62 2.77 -2.37
C SER A 290 -6.88 1.69 -1.57
N ASN A 291 -6.02 2.11 -0.65
CA ASN A 291 -5.38 1.20 0.31
C ASN A 291 -6.38 0.45 1.21
N SER A 292 -7.61 0.96 1.38
CA SER A 292 -8.67 0.23 2.10
C SER A 292 -9.01 -1.12 1.47
N CYS A 293 -8.77 -1.30 0.17
CA CYS A 293 -8.92 -2.61 -0.47
C CYS A 293 -8.03 -3.71 0.15
N THR A 294 -7.01 -3.33 0.93
CA THR A 294 -6.20 -4.31 1.69
C THR A 294 -7.00 -5.01 2.80
N LEU A 295 -8.08 -4.42 3.30
CA LEU A 295 -9.01 -5.08 4.22
C LEU A 295 -9.58 -6.33 3.56
N HIS A 296 -10.09 -6.18 2.34
CA HIS A 296 -10.61 -7.28 1.54
C HIS A 296 -9.53 -8.30 1.15
N MET A 297 -8.27 -7.87 0.96
CA MET A 297 -7.17 -8.79 0.63
C MET A 297 -6.91 -9.80 1.74
N VAL A 298 -7.00 -9.38 2.99
CA VAL A 298 -6.82 -10.25 4.16
C VAL A 298 -8.09 -11.03 4.46
N ASN A 299 -9.26 -10.38 4.37
CA ASN A 299 -10.57 -10.97 4.68
C ASN A 299 -11.51 -10.82 3.47
N PRO A 300 -11.45 -11.70 2.46
CA PRO A 300 -12.29 -11.59 1.27
C PRO A 300 -13.80 -11.60 1.61
N ARG A 301 -14.52 -10.56 1.19
CA ARG A 301 -15.96 -10.39 1.38
C ARG A 301 -16.59 -9.87 0.09
N PRO A 302 -17.86 -10.19 -0.20
CA PRO A 302 -18.58 -9.54 -1.28
C PRO A 302 -18.76 -8.04 -1.00
N GLY A 303 -18.74 -7.22 -2.04
CA GLY A 303 -18.89 -5.79 -1.81
C GLY A 303 -18.85 -4.95 -3.08
N VAL A 304 -18.80 -3.66 -2.85
CA VAL A 304 -18.74 -2.63 -3.88
C VAL A 304 -17.46 -1.82 -3.71
N VAL A 305 -16.73 -1.68 -4.81
CA VAL A 305 -15.60 -0.75 -4.91
C VAL A 305 -15.99 0.39 -5.84
N HIS A 306 -15.79 1.62 -5.38
CA HIS A 306 -16.09 2.80 -6.17
C HIS A 306 -14.85 3.66 -6.42
N GLY A 307 -14.86 4.43 -7.51
CA GLY A 307 -13.79 5.34 -7.86
C GLY A 307 -13.85 5.80 -9.31
N LEU A 308 -12.86 6.55 -9.76
CA LEU A 308 -12.84 7.10 -11.10
C LEU A 308 -12.77 6.01 -12.18
N LYS A 309 -13.53 6.22 -13.24
CA LYS A 309 -13.41 5.44 -14.47
C LYS A 309 -11.97 5.56 -15.00
N GLY A 310 -11.37 4.42 -15.32
CA GLY A 310 -9.97 4.33 -15.77
C GLY A 310 -8.95 4.12 -14.64
N TRP A 311 -9.33 4.30 -13.36
CA TRP A 311 -8.50 3.91 -12.23
C TRP A 311 -8.81 2.49 -11.75
N ILE A 312 -10.08 2.13 -11.79
CA ILE A 312 -10.54 0.79 -11.45
C ILE A 312 -10.71 0.02 -12.75
N PRO A 313 -10.22 -1.22 -12.85
CA PRO A 313 -10.54 -2.11 -13.96
C PRO A 313 -12.06 -2.30 -14.10
N ASP A 314 -12.51 -2.60 -15.32
CA ASP A 314 -13.90 -2.96 -15.54
C ASP A 314 -14.25 -4.28 -14.83
N GLU A 315 -15.54 -4.53 -14.61
CA GLU A 315 -16.00 -5.80 -14.04
C GLU A 315 -15.68 -7.01 -14.95
N PRO A 316 -15.37 -8.17 -14.39
CA PRO A 316 -15.31 -8.48 -12.96
C PRO A 316 -13.99 -7.99 -12.34
N PHE A 317 -14.07 -7.39 -11.16
CA PHE A 317 -12.93 -6.83 -10.45
C PHE A 317 -12.63 -7.62 -9.17
N GLU A 318 -11.39 -8.08 -9.06
CA GLU A 318 -10.85 -8.68 -7.85
C GLU A 318 -9.97 -7.66 -7.12
N PRO A 319 -10.42 -7.09 -5.99
CA PRO A 319 -9.61 -6.14 -5.21
C PRO A 319 -8.35 -6.77 -4.61
N ALA A 320 -8.41 -8.07 -4.39
CA ALA A 320 -7.35 -8.85 -3.77
C ALA A 320 -6.83 -9.90 -4.75
N ALA A 321 -5.55 -9.90 -5.04
CA ALA A 321 -4.93 -10.99 -5.77
C ALA A 321 -4.80 -12.22 -4.86
N THR A 322 -5.89 -12.97 -4.66
CA THR A 322 -5.97 -14.13 -3.77
C THR A 322 -6.15 -15.44 -4.54
N GLU A 323 -5.84 -16.57 -3.90
CA GLU A 323 -6.09 -17.88 -4.48
C GLU A 323 -7.59 -18.24 -4.53
N SER A 324 -8.40 -17.59 -3.69
CA SER A 324 -9.85 -17.75 -3.66
C SER A 324 -10.51 -16.38 -3.83
N PRO A 325 -10.60 -15.87 -5.07
CA PRO A 325 -11.07 -14.54 -5.32
C PRO A 325 -12.55 -14.36 -4.98
N VAL A 326 -12.86 -13.28 -4.27
CA VAL A 326 -14.24 -12.82 -4.09
C VAL A 326 -14.37 -11.52 -4.88
N MET A 327 -15.16 -11.57 -5.93
CA MET A 327 -15.31 -10.47 -6.87
C MET A 327 -16.13 -9.33 -6.26
N ALA A 328 -15.66 -8.10 -6.49
CA ALA A 328 -16.39 -6.89 -6.13
C ALA A 328 -17.18 -6.36 -7.34
N ARG A 329 -18.32 -5.72 -7.05
CA ARG A 329 -18.97 -4.83 -8.01
C ARG A 329 -18.24 -3.51 -8.09
N VAL A 330 -18.18 -2.95 -9.28
CA VAL A 330 -17.49 -1.69 -9.53
C VAL A 330 -18.51 -0.58 -9.83
N VAL A 331 -18.37 0.54 -9.13
CA VAL A 331 -19.14 1.76 -9.42
C VAL A 331 -18.16 2.83 -9.87
N HIS A 332 -18.30 3.25 -11.12
CA HIS A 332 -17.48 4.28 -11.72
C HIS A 332 -18.00 5.68 -11.43
N GLY A 333 -17.11 6.53 -10.95
CA GLY A 333 -17.34 7.96 -10.80
C GLY A 333 -16.74 8.76 -11.95
N VAL A 334 -17.17 10.01 -12.07
CA VAL A 334 -16.62 11.00 -12.99
C VAL A 334 -15.81 12.02 -12.20
N LYS A 335 -14.64 12.41 -12.70
CA LYS A 335 -13.82 13.44 -12.06
C LYS A 335 -14.58 14.75 -12.00
N CYS A 336 -14.60 15.38 -10.83
CA CYS A 336 -15.11 16.73 -10.65
C CYS A 336 -13.99 17.76 -10.69
N GLU A 337 -14.19 18.83 -11.43
CA GLU A 337 -13.35 20.01 -11.33
C GLU A 337 -13.77 20.78 -10.06
N THR A 338 -12.99 20.58 -8.99
CA THR A 338 -13.27 21.23 -7.70
C THR A 338 -12.61 22.60 -7.56
N GLY A 339 -11.88 23.06 -8.58
CA GLY A 339 -11.08 24.28 -8.53
C GLY A 339 -9.83 24.18 -7.64
N ASN A 340 -9.62 23.04 -7.00
CA ASN A 340 -8.46 22.76 -6.17
C ASN A 340 -7.72 21.56 -6.76
N GLU A 341 -6.74 21.83 -7.62
CA GLU A 341 -6.01 20.81 -8.39
C GLU A 341 -5.27 19.77 -7.56
N SER A 342 -5.14 20.00 -6.24
CA SER A 342 -4.48 19.06 -5.33
C SER A 342 -5.38 17.88 -4.90
N TYR A 343 -6.66 17.88 -5.20
CA TYR A 343 -7.60 16.85 -4.76
C TYR A 343 -8.29 16.16 -5.93
N ASP A 344 -8.05 14.87 -6.07
CA ASP A 344 -8.81 13.99 -6.95
C ASP A 344 -10.18 13.69 -6.32
N ALA A 345 -11.14 14.55 -6.54
CA ALA A 345 -12.53 14.33 -6.16
C ALA A 345 -13.34 13.77 -7.32
N TRP A 346 -14.34 12.97 -7.04
CA TRP A 346 -15.26 12.43 -8.03
C TRP A 346 -16.71 12.46 -7.56
N VAL A 347 -17.61 12.51 -8.50
CA VAL A 347 -19.03 12.23 -8.29
C VAL A 347 -19.33 10.86 -8.86
N THR A 348 -19.91 9.98 -8.08
CA THR A 348 -20.48 8.76 -8.63
C THR A 348 -21.87 9.08 -9.15
N THR A 349 -22.08 8.86 -10.43
CA THR A 349 -23.44 8.81 -10.98
C THR A 349 -24.02 7.45 -10.67
N CYS A 350 -24.48 7.27 -9.44
CA CYS A 350 -25.28 6.10 -9.10
C CYS A 350 -26.75 6.52 -9.19
N ASP A 351 -27.42 6.13 -10.26
CA ASP A 351 -28.85 5.93 -10.20
C ASP A 351 -29.09 4.73 -9.27
N TYR A 352 -29.39 5.02 -8.03
CA TYR A 352 -29.92 4.04 -7.09
C TYR A 352 -31.41 3.82 -7.43
N GLN A 353 -31.68 3.14 -8.53
CA GLN A 353 -32.98 2.55 -8.80
C GLN A 353 -33.08 1.15 -8.22
#